data_abe0c010814d6374a8bffc477d5d7939
#
_entry.id   abe0c010814d6374a8bffc477d5d7939
#
_cell.length_a   1.000
_cell.length_b   1.000
_cell.length_c   1.000
_cell.angle_alpha   90.00
_cell.angle_beta   90.00
_cell.angle_gamma   90.00
#
_symmetry.space_group_name_H-M   'P 1'
#
loop_
_entity.id
_entity.type
_entity.pdbx_description
1 polymer ?
#
loop_
_entity_poly.entity_id
_entity_poly.type
_entity_poly.pdbx_seq_one_letter_code
_entity_poly.pdbx_strand_id
1 'polypeptide(L)'
;DLVIFGIPSSFLRATAKLAAPYLHAPMVIVNTGKGLEAGTHYTMSQILQEELPHLPIVTITGPSHAEEVARNVPTTVVAASTDAQAAEYVQKTMSSETLRLYRNSDIIGCEVGGALKNIIALSAGICDGLGCGDNTKAALMTRGMHEITKLGVAMGGQRETFAGLSGIGDLIVTCCSMHSRNRRAGILIGEGVSPEEAVRQVGTVEGYHCCEVAYALSQQMGV
;
A
#
# COMPACT_ATOMS: atom_id res chain seq x y z
N ASP A 1 7.66 -15.04 -17.90
CA ASP A 1 6.66 -15.39 -16.90
C ASP A 1 6.54 -14.30 -15.85
N LEU A 2 5.35 -14.20 -15.18
CA LEU A 2 5.11 -13.34 -14.04
C LEU A 2 5.00 -14.18 -12.77
N VAL A 3 5.62 -13.71 -11.68
CA VAL A 3 5.45 -14.29 -10.35
C VAL A 3 4.88 -13.20 -9.42
N ILE A 4 3.70 -13.46 -8.86
CA ILE A 4 2.96 -12.46 -8.08
C ILE A 4 3.08 -12.78 -6.59
N PHE A 5 3.64 -11.84 -5.83
CA PHE A 5 3.65 -11.85 -4.37
C PHE A 5 2.43 -11.08 -3.85
N GLY A 6 1.38 -11.83 -3.50
CA GLY A 6 0.14 -11.31 -2.93
C GLY A 6 -0.02 -11.67 -1.45
N ILE A 7 0.98 -11.35 -0.65
CA ILE A 7 1.10 -11.78 0.76
C ILE A 7 1.22 -10.56 1.70
N PRO A 8 0.85 -10.70 2.99
CA PRO A 8 1.05 -9.63 3.98
C PRO A 8 2.52 -9.22 4.09
N SER A 9 2.75 -7.93 4.35
CA SER A 9 4.08 -7.31 4.39
C SER A 9 5.05 -8.04 5.34
N SER A 10 4.57 -8.48 6.50
CA SER A 10 5.37 -9.19 7.51
C SER A 10 5.93 -10.55 7.08
N PHE A 11 5.38 -11.15 6.03
CA PHE A 11 5.84 -12.46 5.53
C PHE A 11 6.64 -12.35 4.23
N LEU A 12 6.74 -11.16 3.64
CA LEU A 12 7.31 -10.99 2.30
C LEU A 12 8.76 -11.47 2.22
N ARG A 13 9.63 -11.01 3.12
CA ARG A 13 11.06 -11.40 3.13
C ARG A 13 11.27 -12.91 3.24
N ALA A 14 10.60 -13.53 4.21
CA ALA A 14 10.73 -14.97 4.42
C ALA A 14 10.24 -15.76 3.19
N THR A 15 9.13 -15.33 2.59
CA THR A 15 8.60 -15.97 1.38
C THR A 15 9.51 -15.73 0.16
N ALA A 16 10.07 -14.54 0.00
CA ALA A 16 11.03 -14.25 -1.08
C ALA A 16 12.27 -15.14 -0.99
N LYS A 17 12.83 -15.32 0.22
CA LYS A 17 13.96 -16.25 0.47
C LYS A 17 13.63 -17.69 0.09
N LEU A 18 12.44 -18.16 0.46
CA LEU A 18 11.99 -19.52 0.11
C LEU A 18 11.78 -19.69 -1.39
N ALA A 19 11.30 -18.65 -2.08
CA ALA A 19 11.06 -18.69 -3.51
C ALA A 19 12.33 -18.51 -4.35
N ALA A 20 13.34 -17.81 -3.84
CA ALA A 20 14.56 -17.45 -4.59
C ALA A 20 15.21 -18.59 -5.37
N PRO A 21 15.35 -19.83 -4.86
CA PRO A 21 15.96 -20.94 -5.62
C PRO A 21 15.18 -21.34 -6.87
N TYR A 22 13.91 -20.94 -6.99
CA TYR A 22 13.02 -21.30 -8.10
C TYR A 22 12.81 -20.16 -9.10
N LEU A 23 13.32 -18.96 -8.78
CA LEU A 23 13.11 -17.75 -9.56
C LEU A 23 14.37 -17.40 -10.37
N HIS A 24 14.20 -17.22 -11.67
CA HIS A 24 15.31 -16.96 -12.59
C HIS A 24 14.88 -16.07 -13.77
N ALA A 25 15.82 -15.42 -14.44
CA ALA A 25 15.54 -14.65 -15.64
C ALA A 25 14.94 -15.58 -16.74
N PRO A 26 13.97 -15.11 -17.53
CA PRO A 26 13.45 -13.74 -17.63
C PRO A 26 12.15 -13.48 -16.83
N MET A 27 12.01 -14.05 -15.65
CA MET A 27 10.82 -13.83 -14.82
C MET A 27 10.74 -12.38 -14.33
N VAL A 28 9.52 -11.84 -14.25
CA VAL A 28 9.22 -10.53 -13.66
C VAL A 28 8.47 -10.74 -12.35
N ILE A 29 8.95 -10.11 -11.31
CA ILE A 29 8.33 -10.19 -9.98
C ILE A 29 7.32 -9.05 -9.83
N VAL A 30 6.09 -9.41 -9.46
CA VAL A 30 5.01 -8.46 -9.22
C VAL A 30 4.64 -8.48 -7.73
N ASN A 31 4.75 -7.35 -7.07
CA ASN A 31 4.28 -7.17 -5.71
C ASN A 31 2.90 -6.51 -5.71
N THR A 32 1.96 -7.04 -4.93
CA THR A 32 0.66 -6.41 -4.66
C THR A 32 0.46 -6.09 -3.18
N GLY A 33 1.41 -6.50 -2.33
CA GLY A 33 1.41 -6.20 -0.91
C GLY A 33 1.70 -4.72 -0.63
N LYS A 34 1.18 -4.20 0.47
CA LYS A 34 1.36 -2.80 0.89
C LYS A 34 1.83 -2.77 2.34
N GLY A 35 2.92 -2.06 2.61
CA GLY A 35 3.47 -1.93 3.95
C GLY A 35 4.93 -1.50 3.94
N LEU A 36 5.49 -1.37 5.14
CA LEU A 36 6.91 -1.13 5.39
C LEU A 36 7.42 -2.22 6.34
N GLU A 37 8.64 -2.68 6.12
CA GLU A 37 9.26 -3.68 7.00
C GLU A 37 9.70 -3.05 8.32
N ALA A 38 9.35 -3.69 9.43
CA ALA A 38 9.84 -3.30 10.74
C ALA A 38 11.38 -3.49 10.82
N GLY A 39 12.07 -2.52 11.41
CA GLY A 39 13.52 -2.57 11.62
C GLY A 39 14.35 -2.00 10.47
N THR A 40 14.13 -2.44 9.24
CA THR A 40 14.83 -1.88 8.06
C THR A 40 14.15 -0.64 7.50
N HIS A 41 12.85 -0.48 7.71
CA HIS A 41 11.96 0.51 7.10
C HIS A 41 11.87 0.37 5.57
N TYR A 42 12.25 -0.76 5.02
CA TYR A 42 12.20 -1.01 3.59
C TYR A 42 10.78 -1.09 3.06
N THR A 43 10.58 -0.58 1.86
CA THR A 43 9.37 -0.86 1.08
C THR A 43 9.39 -2.30 0.57
N MET A 44 8.27 -2.78 0.09
CA MET A 44 8.15 -4.17 -0.40
C MET A 44 9.09 -4.44 -1.57
N SER A 45 9.21 -3.49 -2.50
CA SER A 45 10.14 -3.64 -3.64
C SER A 45 11.61 -3.66 -3.21
N GLN A 46 11.99 -2.89 -2.18
CA GLN A 46 13.34 -2.92 -1.65
C GLN A 46 13.68 -4.27 -1.02
N ILE A 47 12.73 -4.87 -0.28
CA ILE A 47 12.89 -6.23 0.25
C ILE A 47 13.08 -7.24 -0.89
N LEU A 48 12.22 -7.18 -1.91
CA LEU A 48 12.29 -8.09 -3.04
C LEU A 48 13.58 -7.88 -3.84
N GLN A 49 14.04 -6.64 -4.01
CA GLN A 49 15.30 -6.36 -4.70
C GLN A 49 16.52 -6.89 -3.94
N GLU A 50 16.49 -6.87 -2.60
CA GLU A 50 17.55 -7.43 -1.77
C GLU A 50 17.60 -8.96 -1.86
N GLU A 51 16.43 -9.63 -1.81
CA GLU A 51 16.34 -11.08 -1.83
C GLU A 51 16.41 -11.69 -3.25
N LEU A 52 16.07 -10.90 -4.28
CA LEU A 52 15.99 -11.31 -5.69
C LEU A 52 16.72 -10.29 -6.60
N PRO A 53 18.02 -10.02 -6.39
CA PRO A 53 18.72 -8.88 -6.99
C PRO A 53 18.80 -8.91 -8.52
N HIS A 54 18.58 -10.06 -9.14
CA HIS A 54 18.71 -10.25 -10.58
C HIS A 54 17.38 -10.19 -11.35
N LEU A 55 16.28 -9.92 -10.65
CA LEU A 55 14.95 -9.93 -11.24
C LEU A 55 14.32 -8.53 -11.21
N PRO A 56 13.64 -8.13 -12.28
CA PRO A 56 12.91 -6.86 -12.30
C PRO A 56 11.69 -6.94 -11.38
N ILE A 57 11.52 -5.91 -10.57
CA ILE A 57 10.42 -5.79 -9.62
C ILE A 57 9.42 -4.74 -10.11
N VAL A 58 8.15 -5.11 -10.12
CA VAL A 58 7.02 -4.21 -10.42
C VAL A 58 6.05 -4.26 -9.25
N THR A 59 5.69 -3.10 -8.69
CA THR A 59 4.64 -3.02 -7.65
C THR A 59 3.33 -2.56 -8.28
N ILE A 60 2.24 -3.28 -7.99
CA ILE A 60 0.88 -2.86 -8.34
C ILE A 60 0.24 -2.21 -7.12
N THR A 61 -0.20 -0.96 -7.28
CA THR A 61 -0.82 -0.17 -6.21
C THR A 61 -1.91 0.74 -6.77
N GLY A 62 -2.76 1.27 -5.89
CA GLY A 62 -3.91 2.08 -6.25
C GLY A 62 -5.22 1.54 -5.66
N PRO A 63 -6.36 2.18 -5.97
CA PRO A 63 -7.68 1.80 -5.46
C PRO A 63 -8.12 0.44 -6.03
N SER A 64 -7.94 -0.64 -5.28
CA SER A 64 -8.14 -2.02 -5.75
C SER A 64 -8.55 -2.97 -4.63
N HIS A 65 -9.76 -2.78 -4.09
CA HIS A 65 -10.33 -3.77 -3.19
C HIS A 65 -10.52 -5.11 -3.92
N ALA A 66 -9.99 -6.19 -3.35
CA ALA A 66 -9.98 -7.50 -3.98
C ALA A 66 -11.40 -8.00 -4.29
N GLU A 67 -12.37 -7.66 -3.45
CA GLU A 67 -13.77 -8.02 -3.61
C GLU A 67 -14.41 -7.39 -4.87
N GLU A 68 -13.96 -6.18 -5.24
CA GLU A 68 -14.45 -5.50 -6.44
C GLU A 68 -13.72 -6.01 -7.68
N VAL A 69 -12.41 -6.15 -7.62
CA VAL A 69 -11.60 -6.69 -8.73
C VAL A 69 -12.07 -8.10 -9.10
N ALA A 70 -12.30 -8.96 -8.11
CA ALA A 70 -12.77 -10.33 -8.35
C ALA A 70 -14.17 -10.41 -8.98
N ARG A 71 -14.97 -9.36 -8.84
CA ARG A 71 -16.30 -9.23 -9.48
C ARG A 71 -16.27 -8.50 -10.81
N ASN A 72 -15.08 -8.22 -11.35
CA ASN A 72 -14.89 -7.46 -12.57
C ASN A 72 -15.50 -6.03 -12.53
N VAL A 73 -15.53 -5.40 -11.35
CA VAL A 73 -15.91 -3.98 -11.23
C VAL A 73 -14.77 -3.15 -11.83
N PRO A 74 -15.08 -2.15 -12.68
CA PRO A 74 -14.04 -1.33 -13.32
C PRO A 74 -13.06 -0.74 -12.30
N THR A 75 -11.80 -1.10 -12.45
CA THR A 75 -10.72 -0.77 -11.51
C THR A 75 -9.52 -0.21 -12.27
N THR A 76 -8.89 0.79 -11.70
CA THR A 76 -7.68 1.40 -12.28
C THR A 76 -6.56 1.43 -11.24
N VAL A 77 -5.40 0.92 -11.61
CA VAL A 77 -4.21 0.80 -10.75
C VAL A 77 -2.95 1.26 -11.46
N VAL A 78 -1.85 1.30 -10.74
CA VAL A 78 -0.52 1.65 -11.24
C VAL A 78 0.39 0.44 -11.17
N ALA A 79 1.12 0.16 -12.24
CA ALA A 79 2.27 -0.72 -12.31
C ALA A 79 3.54 0.16 -12.21
N ALA A 80 4.17 0.17 -11.05
CA ALA A 80 5.33 1.00 -10.76
C ALA A 80 6.62 0.17 -10.77
N SER A 81 7.62 0.64 -11.51
CA SER A 81 8.95 0.01 -11.59
C SER A 81 9.99 0.99 -12.08
N THR A 82 11.23 0.84 -11.64
CA THR A 82 12.40 1.50 -12.23
C THR A 82 12.77 0.89 -13.58
N ASP A 83 12.33 -0.35 -13.86
CA ASP A 83 12.46 -1.02 -15.16
C ASP A 83 11.20 -0.75 -16.00
N ALA A 84 11.33 0.15 -16.98
CA ALA A 84 10.23 0.54 -17.86
C ALA A 84 9.69 -0.62 -18.72
N GLN A 85 10.55 -1.58 -19.10
CA GLN A 85 10.16 -2.74 -19.91
C GLN A 85 9.35 -3.73 -19.07
N ALA A 86 9.77 -3.97 -17.82
CA ALA A 86 9.04 -4.80 -16.88
C ALA A 86 7.67 -4.18 -16.55
N ALA A 87 7.61 -2.87 -16.30
CA ALA A 87 6.33 -2.16 -16.07
C ALA A 87 5.39 -2.28 -17.29
N GLU A 88 5.91 -2.14 -18.51
CA GLU A 88 5.14 -2.29 -19.73
C GLU A 88 4.65 -3.73 -19.94
N TYR A 89 5.50 -4.71 -19.66
CA TYR A 89 5.15 -6.12 -19.76
C TYR A 89 4.01 -6.48 -18.78
N VAL A 90 4.11 -6.03 -17.52
CA VAL A 90 3.06 -6.22 -16.51
C VAL A 90 1.77 -5.50 -16.93
N GLN A 91 1.87 -4.26 -17.41
CA GLN A 91 0.71 -3.50 -17.89
C GLN A 91 -0.02 -4.27 -18.99
N LYS A 92 0.69 -4.74 -20.03
CA LYS A 92 0.10 -5.45 -21.16
C LYS A 92 -0.50 -6.80 -20.78
N THR A 93 0.16 -7.50 -19.84
CA THR A 93 -0.25 -8.85 -19.44
C THR A 93 -1.45 -8.85 -18.47
N MET A 94 -1.52 -7.86 -17.56
CA MET A 94 -2.53 -7.82 -16.52
C MET A 94 -3.70 -6.90 -16.80
N SER A 95 -3.62 -6.00 -17.80
CA SER A 95 -4.76 -5.17 -18.19
C SER A 95 -5.86 -6.01 -18.84
N SER A 96 -7.10 -5.68 -18.53
CA SER A 96 -8.31 -6.29 -19.10
C SER A 96 -9.36 -5.21 -19.39
N GLU A 97 -10.52 -5.59 -19.84
CA GLU A 97 -11.66 -4.66 -20.05
C GLU A 97 -12.09 -3.93 -18.77
N THR A 98 -11.90 -4.58 -17.63
CA THR A 98 -12.32 -4.06 -16.30
C THR A 98 -11.15 -3.67 -15.40
N LEU A 99 -9.92 -4.06 -15.70
CA LEU A 99 -8.73 -3.70 -14.94
C LEU A 99 -7.75 -2.93 -15.83
N ARG A 100 -7.60 -1.63 -15.58
CA ARG A 100 -6.67 -0.78 -16.31
C ARG A 100 -5.43 -0.48 -15.49
N LEU A 101 -4.25 -0.75 -16.06
CA LEU A 101 -2.97 -0.42 -15.46
C LEU A 101 -2.35 0.82 -16.14
N TYR A 102 -1.92 1.80 -15.34
CA TYR A 102 -1.02 2.87 -15.75
C TYR A 102 0.40 2.57 -15.28
N ARG A 103 1.40 3.07 -16.00
CA ARG A 103 2.81 2.91 -15.60
C ARG A 103 3.28 4.12 -14.80
N ASN A 104 4.19 3.88 -13.85
CA ASN A 104 4.92 4.92 -13.12
C ASN A 104 6.36 4.45 -12.86
N SER A 105 7.32 5.34 -12.99
CA SER A 105 8.73 5.06 -12.67
C SER A 105 9.07 5.31 -11.19
N ASP A 106 8.22 6.04 -10.46
CA ASP A 106 8.38 6.32 -9.04
C ASP A 106 7.80 5.18 -8.18
N ILE A 107 8.55 4.08 -8.09
CA ILE A 107 8.14 2.92 -7.30
C ILE A 107 8.08 3.26 -5.81
N ILE A 108 9.01 4.08 -5.30
CA ILE A 108 9.06 4.48 -3.88
C ILE A 108 7.81 5.28 -3.51
N GLY A 109 7.49 6.35 -4.25
CA GLY A 109 6.29 7.15 -3.97
C GLY A 109 5.01 6.33 -4.05
N CYS A 110 4.91 5.43 -5.02
CA CYS A 110 3.77 4.52 -5.16
C CYS A 110 3.61 3.59 -3.94
N GLU A 111 4.69 2.99 -3.45
CA GLU A 111 4.66 2.06 -2.31
C GLU A 111 4.43 2.78 -0.99
N VAL A 112 5.10 3.92 -0.78
CA VAL A 112 4.92 4.72 0.45
C VAL A 112 3.50 5.24 0.56
N GLY A 113 2.92 5.76 -0.54
CA GLY A 113 1.51 6.16 -0.58
C GLY A 113 0.58 5.01 -0.19
N GLY A 114 0.79 3.83 -0.80
CA GLY A 114 0.01 2.62 -0.51
C GLY A 114 0.16 2.08 0.91
N ALA A 115 1.33 2.22 1.54
CA ALA A 115 1.58 1.78 2.92
C ALA A 115 0.97 2.74 3.95
N LEU A 116 1.31 4.03 3.86
CA LEU A 116 0.95 5.03 4.87
C LEU A 116 -0.54 5.39 4.86
N LYS A 117 -1.24 5.29 3.72
CA LYS A 117 -2.68 5.52 3.66
C LYS A 117 -3.47 4.66 4.66
N ASN A 118 -2.96 3.48 4.99
CA ASN A 118 -3.61 2.54 5.91
C ASN A 118 -3.71 3.11 7.33
N ILE A 119 -2.74 3.93 7.75
CA ILE A 119 -2.74 4.66 9.02
C ILE A 119 -3.87 5.69 9.02
N ILE A 120 -3.99 6.45 7.93
CA ILE A 120 -5.04 7.47 7.81
C ILE A 120 -6.43 6.80 7.74
N ALA A 121 -6.54 5.64 7.09
CA ALA A 121 -7.79 4.89 7.04
C ALA A 121 -8.20 4.34 8.42
N LEU A 122 -7.24 3.90 9.25
CA LEU A 122 -7.49 3.52 10.64
C LEU A 122 -8.03 4.73 11.43
N SER A 123 -7.36 5.89 11.31
CA SER A 123 -7.77 7.14 11.96
C SER A 123 -9.13 7.63 11.46
N ALA A 124 -9.43 7.51 10.16
CA ALA A 124 -10.74 7.83 9.60
C ALA A 124 -11.85 6.94 10.18
N GLY A 125 -11.55 5.65 10.39
CA GLY A 125 -12.45 4.74 11.08
C GLY A 125 -12.69 5.15 12.53
N ILE A 126 -11.66 5.58 13.26
CA ILE A 126 -11.81 6.10 14.64
C ILE A 126 -12.75 7.31 14.65
N CYS A 127 -12.57 8.25 13.71
CA CYS A 127 -13.48 9.39 13.58
C CYS A 127 -14.92 8.96 13.28
N ASP A 128 -15.12 7.93 12.47
CA ASP A 128 -16.45 7.37 12.19
C ASP A 128 -17.08 6.79 13.47
N GLY A 129 -16.34 5.98 14.23
CA GLY A 129 -16.81 5.37 15.49
C GLY A 129 -17.11 6.40 16.59
N LEU A 130 -16.39 7.52 16.60
CA LEU A 130 -16.64 8.67 17.49
C LEU A 130 -17.80 9.57 17.02
N GLY A 131 -18.36 9.36 15.83
CA GLY A 131 -19.42 10.20 15.28
C GLY A 131 -18.95 11.60 14.83
N CYS A 132 -17.68 11.77 14.46
CA CYS A 132 -17.13 13.09 14.11
C CYS A 132 -17.67 13.69 12.77
N GLY A 133 -18.29 12.89 11.92
CA GLY A 133 -18.91 13.33 10.67
C GLY A 133 -17.94 13.57 9.50
N ASP A 134 -18.52 13.87 8.33
CA ASP A 134 -17.80 13.89 7.05
C ASP A 134 -16.80 15.05 6.91
N ASN A 135 -17.09 16.20 7.50
CA ASN A 135 -16.18 17.34 7.46
C ASN A 135 -14.86 17.03 8.17
N THR A 136 -14.91 16.36 9.34
CA THR A 136 -13.72 15.94 10.09
C THR A 136 -12.95 14.89 9.29
N LYS A 137 -13.63 13.92 8.70
CA LYS A 137 -13.02 12.90 7.86
C LYS A 137 -12.30 13.52 6.64
N ALA A 138 -12.94 14.48 5.95
CA ALA A 138 -12.34 15.18 4.84
C ALA A 138 -11.08 15.95 5.23
N ALA A 139 -11.13 16.67 6.38
CA ALA A 139 -9.98 17.37 6.93
C ALA A 139 -8.83 16.42 7.28
N LEU A 140 -9.14 15.27 7.94
CA LEU A 140 -8.18 14.22 8.28
C LEU A 140 -7.50 13.65 7.03
N MET A 141 -8.27 13.31 6.00
CA MET A 141 -7.73 12.78 4.74
C MET A 141 -6.82 13.79 4.05
N THR A 142 -7.21 15.06 4.02
CA THR A 142 -6.43 16.15 3.42
C THR A 142 -5.09 16.34 4.15
N ARG A 143 -5.13 16.41 5.48
CA ARG A 143 -3.91 16.53 6.31
C ARG A 143 -3.06 15.29 6.22
N GLY A 144 -3.67 14.12 6.30
CA GLY A 144 -2.98 12.83 6.19
C GLY A 144 -2.24 12.70 4.87
N MET A 145 -2.85 13.11 3.74
CA MET A 145 -2.16 13.09 2.44
C MET A 145 -0.99 14.06 2.40
N HIS A 146 -1.10 15.23 3.04
CA HIS A 146 0.01 16.17 3.16
C HIS A 146 1.20 15.55 3.91
N GLU A 147 0.94 14.88 5.03
CA GLU A 147 1.97 14.22 5.84
C GLU A 147 2.58 13.01 5.15
N ILE A 148 1.76 12.19 4.49
CA ILE A 148 2.24 11.10 3.63
C ILE A 148 3.17 11.62 2.54
N THR A 149 2.78 12.71 1.88
CA THR A 149 3.60 13.33 0.81
C THR A 149 4.93 13.82 1.37
N LYS A 150 4.91 14.46 2.55
CA LYS A 150 6.11 15.00 3.17
C LYS A 150 7.12 13.88 3.49
N LEU A 151 6.67 12.82 4.14
CA LEU A 151 7.50 11.66 4.47
C LEU A 151 7.94 10.93 3.20
N GLY A 152 7.04 10.70 2.25
CA GLY A 152 7.35 9.98 1.03
C GLY A 152 8.36 10.71 0.12
N VAL A 153 8.32 12.05 0.07
CA VAL A 153 9.34 12.84 -0.63
C VAL A 153 10.69 12.75 0.09
N ALA A 154 10.69 12.75 1.43
CA ALA A 154 11.92 12.54 2.21
C ALA A 154 12.53 11.15 1.95
N MET A 155 11.72 10.14 1.65
CA MET A 155 12.16 8.80 1.26
C MET A 155 12.61 8.68 -0.21
N GLY A 156 12.50 9.76 -0.99
CA GLY A 156 12.90 9.78 -2.41
C GLY A 156 11.77 9.64 -3.42
N GLY A 157 10.52 9.62 -2.97
CA GLY A 157 9.34 9.64 -3.85
C GLY A 157 9.09 11.02 -4.47
N GLN A 158 8.38 11.03 -5.60
CA GLN A 158 8.00 12.25 -6.31
C GLN A 158 6.67 12.79 -5.78
N ARG A 159 6.60 14.09 -5.54
CA ARG A 159 5.41 14.77 -5.00
C ARG A 159 4.15 14.50 -5.82
N GLU A 160 4.27 14.47 -7.13
CA GLU A 160 3.17 14.27 -8.08
C GLU A 160 2.54 12.88 -7.96
N THR A 161 3.31 11.87 -7.56
CA THR A 161 2.82 10.50 -7.36
C THR A 161 1.74 10.43 -6.29
N PHE A 162 1.86 11.24 -5.23
CA PHE A 162 0.90 11.26 -4.13
C PHE A 162 -0.45 11.91 -4.50
N ALA A 163 -0.49 12.75 -5.53
CA ALA A 163 -1.74 13.29 -6.10
C ALA A 163 -2.43 12.30 -7.06
N GLY A 164 -1.80 11.16 -7.36
CA GLY A 164 -2.30 10.14 -8.28
C GLY A 164 -3.06 8.99 -7.63
N LEU A 165 -3.22 7.91 -8.42
CA LEU A 165 -3.95 6.70 -8.00
C LEU A 165 -3.35 6.03 -6.78
N SER A 166 -2.00 5.94 -6.70
CA SER A 166 -1.28 5.29 -5.59
C SER A 166 -1.28 6.12 -4.30
N GLY A 167 -1.55 7.41 -4.39
CA GLY A 167 -1.67 8.33 -3.27
C GLY A 167 -3.14 8.59 -2.92
N ILE A 168 -3.65 9.77 -3.36
CA ILE A 168 -5.00 10.23 -3.00
C ILE A 168 -6.11 9.27 -3.44
N GLY A 169 -5.97 8.60 -4.59
CA GLY A 169 -6.97 7.65 -5.08
C GLY A 169 -7.14 6.46 -4.13
N ASP A 170 -6.03 5.84 -3.73
CA ASP A 170 -6.02 4.70 -2.82
C ASP A 170 -6.39 5.12 -1.38
N LEU A 171 -6.04 6.34 -0.96
CA LEU A 171 -6.45 6.91 0.33
C LEU A 171 -7.98 7.06 0.40
N ILE A 172 -8.60 7.69 -0.60
CA ILE A 172 -10.05 7.94 -0.62
C ILE A 172 -10.82 6.63 -0.51
N VAL A 173 -10.52 5.66 -1.37
CA VAL A 173 -11.25 4.38 -1.37
C VAL A 173 -11.07 3.65 -0.04
N THR A 174 -9.88 3.70 0.56
CA THR A 174 -9.58 2.98 1.80
C THR A 174 -10.25 3.64 3.01
N CYS A 175 -10.34 4.97 3.05
CA CYS A 175 -11.02 5.71 4.12
C CYS A 175 -12.56 5.65 4.02
N CYS A 176 -13.11 5.46 2.81
CA CYS A 176 -14.56 5.51 2.58
C CYS A 176 -15.22 4.14 2.47
N SER A 177 -14.49 3.10 2.07
CA SER A 177 -15.04 1.76 1.85
C SER A 177 -15.15 0.93 3.13
N MET A 178 -16.24 0.16 3.26
CA MET A 178 -16.38 -0.87 4.30
C MET A 178 -15.60 -2.16 4.00
N HIS A 179 -15.04 -2.31 2.80
CA HIS A 179 -14.06 -3.38 2.52
C HIS A 179 -12.73 -3.12 3.23
N SER A 180 -12.44 -1.86 3.62
CA SER A 180 -11.22 -1.52 4.33
C SER A 180 -11.19 -2.09 5.75
N ARG A 181 -10.31 -3.06 5.98
CA ARG A 181 -10.04 -3.61 7.32
C ARG A 181 -9.52 -2.55 8.27
N ASN A 182 -8.67 -1.63 7.79
CA ASN A 182 -8.17 -0.53 8.61
C ASN A 182 -9.31 0.36 9.10
N ARG A 183 -10.21 0.78 8.20
CA ARG A 183 -11.39 1.59 8.59
C ARG A 183 -12.28 0.85 9.58
N ARG A 184 -12.59 -0.43 9.34
CA ARG A 184 -13.43 -1.25 10.26
C ARG A 184 -12.82 -1.39 11.64
N ALA A 185 -11.52 -1.66 11.74
CA ALA A 185 -10.82 -1.70 13.02
C ALA A 185 -10.87 -0.33 13.72
N GLY A 186 -10.67 0.76 12.97
CA GLY A 186 -10.80 2.12 13.49
C GLY A 186 -12.19 2.41 14.06
N ILE A 187 -13.26 2.00 13.38
CA ILE A 187 -14.65 2.17 13.87
C ILE A 187 -14.80 1.50 15.23
N LEU A 188 -14.38 0.25 15.37
CA LEU A 188 -14.44 -0.48 16.65
C LEU A 188 -13.66 0.25 17.77
N ILE A 189 -12.48 0.77 17.46
CA ILE A 189 -11.67 1.54 18.41
C ILE A 189 -12.42 2.83 18.83
N GLY A 190 -12.99 3.55 17.86
CA GLY A 190 -13.78 4.75 18.12
C GLY A 190 -15.04 4.49 18.97
N GLU A 191 -15.60 3.30 18.88
CA GLU A 191 -16.74 2.82 19.69
C GLU A 191 -16.30 2.32 21.08
N GLY A 192 -14.99 2.35 21.40
CA GLY A 192 -14.44 2.00 22.72
C GLY A 192 -13.88 0.59 22.86
N VAL A 193 -13.77 -0.16 21.77
CA VAL A 193 -13.06 -1.46 21.75
C VAL A 193 -11.55 -1.22 21.83
N SER A 194 -10.81 -2.04 22.60
CA SER A 194 -9.36 -1.90 22.66
C SER A 194 -8.72 -2.15 21.28
N PRO A 195 -7.59 -1.49 20.96
CA PRO A 195 -6.94 -1.64 19.66
C PRO A 195 -6.59 -3.10 19.32
N GLU A 196 -6.08 -3.85 20.30
CA GLU A 196 -5.70 -5.26 20.14
C GLU A 196 -6.93 -6.13 19.82
N GLU A 197 -8.04 -5.88 20.52
CA GLU A 197 -9.28 -6.60 20.30
C GLU A 197 -9.90 -6.26 18.94
N ALA A 198 -9.89 -4.99 18.53
CA ALA A 198 -10.37 -4.55 17.23
C ALA A 198 -9.58 -5.21 16.08
N VAL A 199 -8.24 -5.28 16.21
CA VAL A 199 -7.37 -5.98 15.26
C VAL A 199 -7.69 -7.47 15.22
N ARG A 200 -7.89 -8.10 16.38
CA ARG A 200 -8.24 -9.52 16.47
C ARG A 200 -9.57 -9.85 15.76
N GLN A 201 -10.57 -8.99 15.91
CA GLN A 201 -11.89 -9.18 15.29
C GLN A 201 -11.87 -8.98 13.77
N VAL A 202 -11.08 -8.02 13.28
CA VAL A 202 -11.05 -7.67 11.86
C VAL A 202 -10.03 -8.51 11.07
N GLY A 203 -9.00 -9.02 11.74
CA GLY A 203 -7.88 -9.76 11.13
C GLY A 203 -6.70 -8.84 10.81
N THR A 204 -6.02 -9.06 9.70
CA THR A 204 -4.84 -8.26 9.32
C THR A 204 -5.17 -6.80 9.11
N VAL A 205 -4.64 -5.91 9.96
CA VAL A 205 -4.81 -4.45 9.92
C VAL A 205 -3.43 -3.82 9.71
N GLU A 206 -3.05 -3.61 8.47
CA GLU A 206 -1.72 -3.10 8.09
C GLU A 206 -1.44 -1.71 8.69
N GLY A 207 -2.45 -0.84 8.79
CA GLY A 207 -2.31 0.48 9.39
C GLY A 207 -1.91 0.45 10.86
N TYR A 208 -2.39 -0.54 11.62
CA TYR A 208 -2.02 -0.72 13.03
C TYR A 208 -0.52 -1.03 13.18
N HIS A 209 -0.01 -1.96 12.38
CA HIS A 209 1.41 -2.33 12.41
C HIS A 209 2.31 -1.25 11.80
N CYS A 210 1.81 -0.51 10.80
CA CYS A 210 2.58 0.52 10.12
C CYS A 210 2.77 1.81 10.95
N CYS A 211 1.92 2.07 11.96
CA CYS A 211 2.01 3.30 12.76
C CYS A 211 3.37 3.50 13.43
N GLU A 212 3.88 2.46 14.11
CA GLU A 212 5.17 2.53 14.81
C GLU A 212 6.33 2.71 13.82
N VAL A 213 6.29 1.97 12.71
CA VAL A 213 7.31 2.04 11.65
C VAL A 213 7.35 3.44 11.03
N ALA A 214 6.17 3.98 10.70
CA ALA A 214 6.05 5.32 10.10
C ALA A 214 6.51 6.41 11.07
N TYR A 215 6.17 6.29 12.36
CA TYR A 215 6.63 7.23 13.38
C TYR A 215 8.15 7.20 13.53
N ALA A 216 8.75 6.01 13.69
CA ALA A 216 10.20 5.87 13.79
C ALA A 216 10.92 6.45 12.57
N LEU A 217 10.38 6.18 11.37
CA LEU A 217 10.92 6.68 10.12
C LEU A 217 10.82 8.22 10.02
N SER A 218 9.69 8.82 10.43
CA SER A 218 9.53 10.27 10.44
C SER A 218 10.53 10.97 11.37
N GLN A 219 10.81 10.39 12.55
CA GLN A 219 11.83 10.89 13.47
C GLN A 219 13.24 10.81 12.85
N GLN A 220 13.56 9.69 12.21
CA GLN A 220 14.84 9.48 11.56
C GLN A 220 15.06 10.48 10.41
N MET A 221 14.02 10.84 9.68
CA MET A 221 14.08 11.75 8.53
C MET A 221 13.84 13.22 8.89
N GLY A 222 13.50 13.52 10.13
CA GLY A 222 13.27 14.91 10.59
C GLY A 222 12.02 15.56 9.97
N VAL A 223 10.96 14.79 9.71
CA VAL A 223 9.72 15.26 9.07
C VAL A 223 8.49 15.00 9.91
#